data_f28ddbcf6241c5c330b55c62b8466d40
#
_entry.id   f28ddbcf6241c5c330b55c62b8466d40
#
_cell.length_a   1.000
_cell.length_b   1.000
_cell.length_c   1.000
_cell.angle_alpha   90.00
_cell.angle_beta   90.00
_cell.angle_gamma   90.00
#
_symmetry.space_group_name_H-M   'P 1'
#
loop_
_entity.id
_entity.type
_entity.pdbx_description
1 polymer ?
#
loop_
_entity_poly.entity_id
_entity_poly.type
_entity_poly.pdbx_seq_one_letter_code
_entity_poly.pdbx_strand_id
1 'polypeptide(L)'
;MADKYYFFMDETGDHGLSFIDPNFHIFLLCGVLFKEEELFIVNKKISNFKTDFFKTNEVILHSKDIRKCENAFQILFNLDIKNKFYENLSQILSNASFTIIGSGVNKKDHIKKYGKSAKDPYSISLSFVIERLIFCLDKLNPNSIVDIIIEKRGRKEDQQLLDEYNTIIDKGTYFIEPERIKNRIKKFEFKSKKDNIIGSQIADLCAYPLARHILFPKEPYITFNIIKSKIYCNNKGLIDGFGLKMFP
;
A
#
# COMPACT_ATOMS: atom_id res chain seq x y z
N MET A 1 19.92 -11.06 16.01
CA MET A 1 20.12 -10.73 14.58
C MET A 1 19.05 -9.75 14.16
N ALA A 2 19.32 -8.90 13.18
CA ALA A 2 18.35 -7.96 12.65
C ALA A 2 17.40 -8.72 11.71
N ASP A 3 16.09 -8.56 11.91
CA ASP A 3 15.10 -9.07 10.96
C ASP A 3 15.07 -8.16 9.72
N LYS A 4 15.06 -8.76 8.54
CA LYS A 4 14.93 -8.08 7.26
C LYS A 4 13.47 -8.05 6.82
N TYR A 5 13.02 -6.84 6.45
CA TYR A 5 11.68 -6.60 5.92
C TYR A 5 11.74 -5.94 4.56
N TYR A 6 10.64 -6.09 3.80
CA TYR A 6 10.36 -5.39 2.56
C TYR A 6 9.02 -4.69 2.69
N PHE A 7 8.98 -3.42 2.32
CA PHE A 7 7.79 -2.60 2.37
C PHE A 7 7.43 -2.12 0.96
N PHE A 8 6.38 -2.65 0.40
CA PHE A 8 5.90 -2.32 -0.94
C PHE A 8 4.82 -1.28 -0.84
N MET A 9 4.94 -0.18 -1.59
CA MET A 9 3.96 0.91 -1.58
C MET A 9 3.30 1.07 -2.94
N ASP A 10 2.00 1.32 -2.89
CA ASP A 10 1.17 1.72 -4.02
C ASP A 10 0.11 2.72 -3.56
N GLU A 11 -0.49 3.46 -4.51
CA GLU A 11 -1.48 4.46 -4.20
C GLU A 11 -2.81 4.18 -4.88
N THR A 12 -3.86 4.83 -4.36
CA THR A 12 -5.16 4.93 -5.01
C THR A 12 -5.73 6.33 -4.86
N GLY A 13 -6.39 6.81 -5.91
CA GLY A 13 -6.81 8.19 -6.05
C GLY A 13 -5.70 9.08 -6.62
N ASP A 14 -6.10 10.13 -7.31
CA ASP A 14 -5.20 11.16 -7.82
C ASP A 14 -4.75 12.10 -6.70
N HIS A 15 -3.46 12.44 -6.63
CA HIS A 15 -2.92 13.36 -5.62
C HIS A 15 -3.10 14.84 -5.99
N GLY A 16 -3.44 15.15 -7.25
CA GLY A 16 -3.66 16.52 -7.71
C GLY A 16 -4.78 17.24 -6.94
N LEU A 17 -4.58 18.53 -6.68
CA LEU A 17 -5.52 19.37 -5.97
C LEU A 17 -6.30 20.32 -6.89
N SER A 18 -5.94 20.40 -8.17
CA SER A 18 -6.61 21.28 -9.15
C SER A 18 -7.99 20.79 -9.56
N PHE A 19 -8.18 19.48 -9.57
CA PHE A 19 -9.46 18.83 -9.82
C PHE A 19 -9.68 17.72 -8.81
N ILE A 20 -10.83 17.70 -8.16
CA ILE A 20 -11.21 16.69 -7.19
C ILE A 20 -12.42 15.93 -7.70
N ASP A 21 -12.25 14.63 -7.96
CA ASP A 21 -13.37 13.75 -8.30
C ASP A 21 -14.39 13.73 -7.15
N PRO A 22 -15.66 14.13 -7.40
CA PRO A 22 -16.71 14.11 -6.38
C PRO A 22 -16.95 12.74 -5.75
N ASN A 23 -16.72 11.66 -6.52
CA ASN A 23 -16.98 10.28 -6.11
C ASN A 23 -15.75 9.63 -5.45
N PHE A 24 -14.56 10.20 -5.69
CA PHE A 24 -13.30 9.68 -5.13
C PHE A 24 -12.39 10.84 -4.70
N HIS A 25 -12.78 11.52 -3.65
CA HIS A 25 -12.14 12.76 -3.18
C HIS A 25 -10.97 12.54 -2.21
N ILE A 26 -10.52 11.32 -2.06
CA ILE A 26 -9.33 10.99 -1.25
C ILE A 26 -8.14 10.61 -2.14
N PHE A 27 -6.96 10.84 -1.61
CA PHE A 27 -5.72 10.20 -2.02
C PHE A 27 -5.30 9.28 -0.88
N LEU A 28 -4.88 8.06 -1.18
CA LEU A 28 -4.39 7.11 -0.20
C LEU A 28 -3.10 6.45 -0.70
N LEU A 29 -2.04 6.54 0.10
CA LEU A 29 -0.82 5.75 -0.04
C LEU A 29 -0.93 4.54 0.87
N CYS A 30 -0.80 3.34 0.31
CA CYS A 30 -0.91 2.07 1.00
C CYS A 30 0.41 1.31 0.90
N GLY A 31 0.94 0.86 2.02
CA GLY A 31 2.10 0.00 2.08
C GLY A 31 1.81 -1.34 2.71
N VAL A 32 2.47 -2.39 2.23
CA VAL A 32 2.43 -3.73 2.79
C VAL A 32 3.83 -4.16 3.21
N LEU A 33 3.98 -4.52 4.48
CA LEU A 33 5.22 -4.91 5.13
C LEU A 33 5.29 -6.42 5.24
N PHE A 34 6.29 -7.02 4.62
CA PHE A 34 6.61 -8.45 4.71
C PHE A 34 7.94 -8.68 5.41
N LYS A 35 7.99 -9.67 6.30
CA LYS A 35 9.26 -10.28 6.67
C LYS A 35 9.82 -11.09 5.47
N GLU A 36 11.12 -11.14 5.29
CA GLU A 36 11.75 -11.76 4.13
C GLU A 36 11.28 -13.20 3.85
N GLU A 37 11.16 -14.00 4.92
CA GLU A 37 10.70 -15.39 4.79
C GLU A 37 9.23 -15.48 4.33
N GLU A 38 8.38 -14.60 4.85
CA GLU A 38 6.96 -14.56 4.50
C GLU A 38 6.75 -14.07 3.06
N LEU A 39 7.59 -13.13 2.61
CA LEU A 39 7.60 -12.68 1.22
C LEU A 39 7.92 -13.85 0.27
N PHE A 40 8.89 -14.68 0.61
CA PHE A 40 9.22 -15.86 -0.19
C PHE A 40 8.04 -16.84 -0.29
N ILE A 41 7.36 -17.10 0.83
CA ILE A 41 6.20 -17.99 0.86
C ILE A 41 5.04 -17.43 0.01
N VAL A 42 4.71 -16.16 0.13
CA VAL A 42 3.60 -15.56 -0.62
C VAL A 42 3.93 -15.45 -2.11
N ASN A 43 5.19 -15.18 -2.47
CA ASN A 43 5.63 -15.17 -3.86
C ASN A 43 5.35 -16.52 -4.54
N LYS A 44 5.69 -17.64 -3.88
CA LYS A 44 5.42 -18.97 -4.40
C LYS A 44 3.91 -19.23 -4.56
N LYS A 45 3.11 -18.86 -3.56
CA LYS A 45 1.64 -19.06 -3.60
C LYS A 45 0.99 -18.27 -4.73
N ILE A 46 1.34 -17.00 -4.89
CA ILE A 46 0.80 -16.15 -5.96
C ILE A 46 1.29 -16.60 -7.34
N SER A 47 2.54 -17.03 -7.48
CA SER A 47 3.04 -17.57 -8.75
C SER A 47 2.27 -18.84 -9.17
N ASN A 48 2.03 -19.76 -8.25
CA ASN A 48 1.21 -20.95 -8.51
C ASN A 48 -0.23 -20.55 -8.89
N PHE A 49 -0.85 -19.66 -8.13
CA PHE A 49 -2.18 -19.13 -8.42
C PHE A 49 -2.29 -18.55 -9.83
N LYS A 50 -1.32 -17.75 -10.26
CA LYS A 50 -1.28 -17.20 -11.63
C LYS A 50 -1.15 -18.33 -12.67
N THR A 51 -0.29 -19.27 -12.44
CA THR A 51 -0.09 -20.43 -13.35
C THR A 51 -1.37 -21.26 -13.47
N ASP A 52 -2.09 -21.46 -12.38
CA ASP A 52 -3.34 -22.26 -12.38
C ASP A 52 -4.44 -21.59 -13.23
N PHE A 53 -4.63 -20.27 -13.07
CA PHE A 53 -5.68 -19.51 -13.77
C PHE A 53 -5.29 -19.09 -15.19
N PHE A 54 -4.04 -18.68 -15.40
CA PHE A 54 -3.60 -18.05 -16.65
C PHE A 54 -2.60 -18.88 -17.46
N LYS A 55 -2.15 -20.04 -16.95
CA LYS A 55 -1.11 -20.89 -17.54
C LYS A 55 0.25 -20.21 -17.67
N THR A 56 0.43 -19.09 -16.98
CA THR A 56 1.68 -18.33 -16.92
C THR A 56 1.73 -17.54 -15.61
N ASN A 57 2.91 -17.20 -15.13
CA ASN A 57 3.11 -16.32 -13.99
C ASN A 57 3.37 -14.86 -14.40
N GLU A 58 3.38 -14.55 -15.71
CA GLU A 58 3.66 -13.21 -16.25
C GLU A 58 2.49 -12.22 -16.05
N VAL A 59 1.27 -12.71 -15.80
CA VAL A 59 0.11 -11.85 -15.54
C VAL A 59 0.33 -11.04 -14.27
N ILE A 60 0.16 -9.73 -14.38
CA ILE A 60 0.26 -8.81 -13.24
C ILE A 60 -1.13 -8.65 -12.62
N LEU A 61 -1.26 -8.99 -11.34
CA LEU A 61 -2.49 -8.79 -10.60
C LEU A 61 -2.70 -7.30 -10.35
N HIS A 62 -3.58 -6.67 -11.12
CA HIS A 62 -3.90 -5.27 -11.03
C HIS A 62 -5.36 -5.10 -10.60
N SER A 63 -5.58 -4.46 -9.46
CA SER A 63 -6.89 -4.33 -8.81
C SER A 63 -7.97 -3.77 -9.75
N LYS A 64 -7.63 -2.77 -10.56
CA LYS A 64 -8.55 -2.18 -11.53
C LYS A 64 -8.95 -3.18 -12.63
N ASP A 65 -7.96 -3.87 -13.21
CA ASP A 65 -8.20 -4.82 -14.32
C ASP A 65 -9.01 -6.03 -13.83
N ILE A 66 -8.72 -6.53 -12.63
CA ILE A 66 -9.49 -7.61 -11.99
C ILE A 66 -10.95 -7.19 -11.81
N ARG A 67 -11.20 -6.00 -11.23
CA ARG A 67 -12.56 -5.52 -10.95
C ARG A 67 -13.37 -5.26 -12.21
N LYS A 68 -12.71 -4.85 -13.30
CA LYS A 68 -13.34 -4.53 -14.58
C LYS A 68 -13.34 -5.69 -15.58
N CYS A 69 -12.72 -6.81 -15.22
CA CYS A 69 -12.51 -7.95 -16.11
C CYS A 69 -11.79 -7.54 -17.41
N GLU A 70 -10.79 -6.65 -17.31
CA GLU A 70 -10.00 -6.16 -18.44
C GLU A 70 -8.74 -7.03 -18.68
N ASN A 71 -8.16 -6.97 -19.87
CA ASN A 71 -6.93 -7.66 -20.25
C ASN A 71 -7.00 -9.18 -20.00
N ALA A 72 -6.01 -9.76 -19.31
CA ALA A 72 -5.99 -11.19 -18.97
C ALA A 72 -7.19 -11.63 -18.10
N PHE A 73 -7.87 -10.67 -17.44
CA PHE A 73 -8.96 -10.94 -16.52
C PHE A 73 -10.34 -11.07 -17.20
N GLN A 74 -10.42 -11.03 -18.53
CA GLN A 74 -11.64 -11.33 -19.28
C GLN A 74 -12.19 -12.73 -18.98
N ILE A 75 -11.33 -13.67 -18.56
CA ILE A 75 -11.75 -14.99 -18.08
C ILE A 75 -12.76 -14.92 -16.92
N LEU A 76 -12.75 -13.82 -16.15
CA LEU A 76 -13.65 -13.59 -15.02
C LEU A 76 -15.09 -13.18 -15.43
N PHE A 77 -15.39 -13.06 -16.73
CA PHE A 77 -16.77 -13.01 -17.21
C PHE A 77 -17.50 -14.36 -17.01
N ASN A 78 -16.77 -15.46 -16.94
CA ASN A 78 -17.32 -16.74 -16.49
C ASN A 78 -17.44 -16.73 -14.96
N LEU A 79 -18.68 -16.90 -14.45
CA LEU A 79 -18.99 -16.80 -13.03
C LEU A 79 -18.30 -17.88 -12.17
N ASP A 80 -18.17 -19.11 -12.69
CA ASP A 80 -17.53 -20.20 -11.96
C ASP A 80 -16.02 -19.94 -11.80
N ILE A 81 -15.37 -19.44 -12.87
CA ILE A 81 -13.96 -19.05 -12.84
C ILE A 81 -13.80 -17.86 -11.90
N LYS A 82 -14.68 -16.87 -11.97
CA LYS A 82 -14.66 -15.70 -11.12
C LYS A 82 -14.75 -16.05 -9.63
N ASN A 83 -15.70 -16.89 -9.27
CA ASN A 83 -15.89 -17.34 -7.88
C ASN A 83 -14.64 -18.05 -7.37
N LYS A 84 -14.11 -19.02 -8.11
CA LYS A 84 -12.87 -19.73 -7.77
C LYS A 84 -11.66 -18.79 -7.66
N PHE A 85 -11.56 -17.82 -8.58
CA PHE A 85 -10.49 -16.84 -8.57
C PHE A 85 -10.49 -15.99 -7.28
N TYR A 86 -11.64 -15.41 -6.93
CA TYR A 86 -11.76 -14.60 -5.72
C TYR A 86 -11.62 -15.42 -4.44
N GLU A 87 -12.14 -16.64 -4.41
CA GLU A 87 -11.97 -17.54 -3.26
C GLU A 87 -10.50 -17.86 -3.03
N ASN A 88 -9.78 -18.32 -4.06
CA ASN A 88 -8.37 -18.68 -3.94
C ASN A 88 -7.49 -17.46 -3.58
N LEU A 89 -7.72 -16.32 -4.24
CA LEU A 89 -6.97 -15.09 -3.92
C LEU A 89 -7.24 -14.64 -2.48
N SER A 90 -8.50 -14.72 -2.03
CA SER A 90 -8.89 -14.39 -0.67
C SER A 90 -8.23 -15.30 0.36
N GLN A 91 -8.16 -16.61 0.09
CA GLN A 91 -7.46 -17.57 0.94
C GLN A 91 -5.97 -17.28 1.03
N ILE A 92 -5.31 -16.95 -0.10
CA ILE A 92 -3.90 -16.61 -0.12
C ILE A 92 -3.65 -15.37 0.74
N LEU A 93 -4.43 -14.28 0.54
CA LEU A 93 -4.27 -13.03 1.28
C LEU A 93 -4.60 -13.20 2.77
N SER A 94 -5.63 -13.95 3.13
CA SER A 94 -5.99 -14.21 4.53
C SER A 94 -4.90 -14.98 5.27
N ASN A 95 -4.29 -15.97 4.61
CA ASN A 95 -3.27 -16.85 5.20
C ASN A 95 -1.84 -16.28 5.10
N ALA A 96 -1.61 -15.25 4.31
CA ALA A 96 -0.30 -14.61 4.21
C ALA A 96 -0.03 -13.76 5.47
N SER A 97 1.21 -13.75 5.94
CA SER A 97 1.66 -12.93 7.06
C SER A 97 2.26 -11.63 6.52
N PHE A 98 1.52 -10.54 6.63
CA PHE A 98 1.97 -9.19 6.30
C PHE A 98 1.22 -8.14 7.10
N THR A 99 1.77 -6.93 7.15
CA THR A 99 1.15 -5.80 7.85
C THR A 99 0.86 -4.67 6.87
N ILE A 100 -0.35 -4.11 6.94
CA ILE A 100 -0.78 -2.97 6.12
C ILE A 100 -0.60 -1.68 6.91
N ILE A 101 -0.03 -0.68 6.27
CA ILE A 101 0.07 0.70 6.76
C ILE A 101 -0.42 1.62 5.64
N GLY A 102 -1.44 2.42 5.93
CA GLY A 102 -2.00 3.37 4.99
C GLY A 102 -2.06 4.78 5.54
N SER A 103 -1.85 5.76 4.69
CA SER A 103 -2.12 7.16 4.99
C SER A 103 -2.80 7.83 3.82
N GLY A 104 -3.82 8.62 4.12
CA GLY A 104 -4.58 9.30 3.09
C GLY A 104 -4.90 10.74 3.43
N VAL A 105 -5.25 11.49 2.40
CA VAL A 105 -5.67 12.88 2.49
C VAL A 105 -7.08 13.00 1.93
N ASN A 106 -8.00 13.56 2.73
CA ASN A 106 -9.27 14.03 2.21
C ASN A 106 -9.04 15.36 1.48
N LYS A 107 -8.97 15.33 0.17
CA LYS A 107 -8.63 16.51 -0.65
C LYS A 107 -9.61 17.67 -0.51
N LYS A 108 -10.90 17.38 -0.31
CA LYS A 108 -11.93 18.42 -0.09
C LYS A 108 -11.68 19.17 1.22
N ASP A 109 -11.49 18.45 2.30
CA ASP A 109 -11.24 19.03 3.63
C ASP A 109 -9.87 19.69 3.67
N HIS A 110 -8.89 19.11 2.99
CA HIS A 110 -7.54 19.65 2.88
C HIS A 110 -7.53 21.04 2.22
N ILE A 111 -8.17 21.19 1.05
CA ILE A 111 -8.27 22.48 0.37
C ILE A 111 -9.11 23.46 1.20
N LYS A 112 -10.24 23.00 1.78
CA LYS A 112 -11.08 23.84 2.62
C LYS A 112 -10.31 24.43 3.80
N LYS A 113 -9.40 23.64 4.39
CA LYS A 113 -8.63 24.04 5.58
C LYS A 113 -7.42 24.90 5.24
N TYR A 114 -6.69 24.57 4.19
CA TYR A 114 -5.38 25.15 3.88
C TYR A 114 -5.36 26.06 2.64
N GLY A 115 -6.40 26.01 1.79
CA GLY A 115 -6.51 26.86 0.60
C GLY A 115 -5.29 26.73 -0.31
N LYS A 116 -4.71 27.88 -0.68
CA LYS A 116 -3.51 27.94 -1.53
C LYS A 116 -2.23 27.38 -0.88
N SER A 117 -2.24 27.22 0.45
CA SER A 117 -1.11 26.64 1.20
C SER A 117 -1.23 25.12 1.37
N ALA A 118 -2.24 24.51 0.75
CA ALA A 118 -2.40 23.07 0.78
C ALA A 118 -1.19 22.38 0.14
N LYS A 119 -0.50 21.55 0.92
CA LYS A 119 0.65 20.76 0.45
C LYS A 119 0.19 19.58 -0.39
N ASP A 120 1.11 19.04 -1.19
CA ASP A 120 0.86 17.85 -2.00
C ASP A 120 0.43 16.67 -1.11
N PRO A 121 -0.71 16.02 -1.42
CA PRO A 121 -1.21 14.87 -0.67
C PRO A 121 -0.23 13.70 -0.61
N TYR A 122 0.59 13.52 -1.64
CA TYR A 122 1.59 12.45 -1.66
C TYR A 122 2.68 12.68 -0.61
N SER A 123 3.24 13.90 -0.54
CA SER A 123 4.25 14.28 0.44
C SER A 123 3.75 14.08 1.88
N ILE A 124 2.51 14.50 2.15
CA ILE A 124 1.88 14.33 3.46
C ILE A 124 1.74 12.83 3.79
N SER A 125 1.20 12.06 2.85
CA SER A 125 0.95 10.63 3.06
C SER A 125 2.26 9.85 3.22
N LEU A 126 3.31 10.18 2.46
CA LEU A 126 4.63 9.55 2.56
C LEU A 126 5.23 9.76 3.96
N SER A 127 5.21 11.00 4.47
CA SER A 127 5.70 11.30 5.81
C SER A 127 4.99 10.46 6.87
N PHE A 128 3.66 10.40 6.82
CA PHE A 128 2.88 9.62 7.78
C PHE A 128 3.06 8.10 7.63
N VAL A 129 3.22 7.59 6.42
CA VAL A 129 3.50 6.16 6.20
C VAL A 129 4.86 5.79 6.77
N ILE A 130 5.89 6.61 6.53
CA ILE A 130 7.24 6.38 7.09
C ILE A 130 7.21 6.39 8.62
N GLU A 131 6.54 7.35 9.25
CA GLU A 131 6.40 7.38 10.71
C GLU A 131 5.81 6.08 11.25
N ARG A 132 4.70 5.62 10.66
CA ARG A 132 4.00 4.42 11.12
C ARG A 132 4.77 3.15 10.82
N LEU A 133 5.51 3.12 9.72
CA LEU A 133 6.42 2.03 9.41
C LEU A 133 7.51 1.89 10.48
N ILE A 134 8.14 2.99 10.88
CA ILE A 134 9.15 2.98 11.94
C ILE A 134 8.54 2.52 13.27
N PHE A 135 7.37 3.04 13.68
CA PHE A 135 6.69 2.59 14.90
C PHE A 135 6.31 1.11 14.85
N CYS A 136 5.88 0.63 13.68
CA CYS A 136 5.57 -0.79 13.49
C CYS A 136 6.82 -1.66 13.64
N LEU A 137 7.93 -1.29 13.01
CA LEU A 137 9.21 -1.99 13.09
C LEU A 137 9.75 -2.03 14.52
N ASP A 138 9.63 -0.94 15.29
CA ASP A 138 10.06 -0.88 16.69
C ASP A 138 9.26 -1.83 17.57
N LYS A 139 7.95 -1.99 17.28
CA LYS A 139 7.10 -2.95 17.99
C LYS A 139 7.44 -4.39 17.64
N LEU A 140 7.83 -4.65 16.39
CA LEU A 140 8.19 -6.00 15.93
C LEU A 140 9.56 -6.43 16.49
N ASN A 141 10.60 -5.67 16.19
CA ASN A 141 11.95 -5.89 16.68
C ASN A 141 12.77 -4.59 16.58
N PRO A 142 13.35 -4.08 17.69
CA PRO A 142 14.14 -2.85 17.70
C PRO A 142 15.30 -2.81 16.72
N ASN A 143 15.79 -3.95 16.24
CA ASN A 143 16.91 -4.04 15.31
C ASN A 143 16.48 -4.33 13.86
N SER A 144 15.17 -4.39 13.58
CA SER A 144 14.66 -4.65 12.23
C SER A 144 15.10 -3.57 11.24
N ILE A 145 15.37 -4.02 10.01
CA ILE A 145 15.69 -3.15 8.87
C ILE A 145 14.69 -3.41 7.74
N VAL A 146 14.48 -2.40 6.89
CA VAL A 146 13.51 -2.48 5.79
C VAL A 146 14.05 -1.87 4.52
N ASP A 147 13.75 -2.51 3.39
CA ASP A 147 13.88 -1.94 2.05
C ASP A 147 12.48 -1.52 1.57
N ILE A 148 12.35 -0.29 1.08
CA ILE A 148 11.11 0.27 0.54
C ILE A 148 11.14 0.13 -0.97
N ILE A 149 10.07 -0.41 -1.54
CA ILE A 149 9.88 -0.60 -2.98
C ILE A 149 8.60 0.11 -3.42
N ILE A 150 8.70 0.92 -4.46
CA ILE A 150 7.59 1.68 -5.04
C ILE A 150 7.52 1.41 -6.54
N GLU A 151 6.30 1.33 -7.10
CA GLU A 151 6.12 1.24 -8.54
C GLU A 151 6.48 2.57 -9.22
N LYS A 152 7.22 2.53 -10.33
CA LYS A 152 7.56 3.69 -11.17
C LYS A 152 6.30 4.29 -11.79
N ARG A 153 6.17 5.61 -11.70
CA ARG A 153 5.05 6.37 -12.27
C ARG A 153 5.47 7.21 -13.49
N GLY A 154 6.72 7.65 -13.48
CA GLY A 154 7.28 8.47 -14.51
C GLY A 154 8.48 9.24 -13.97
N ARG A 155 9.39 9.64 -14.86
CA ARG A 155 10.66 10.26 -14.43
C ARG A 155 10.47 11.48 -13.52
N LYS A 156 9.43 12.30 -13.79
CA LYS A 156 9.17 13.52 -13.02
C LYS A 156 8.59 13.22 -11.66
N GLU A 157 7.58 12.37 -11.60
CA GLU A 157 6.91 11.96 -10.38
C GLU A 157 7.85 11.17 -9.48
N ASP A 158 8.63 10.24 -10.05
CA ASP A 158 9.63 9.45 -9.33
C ASP A 158 10.70 10.35 -8.70
N GLN A 159 11.16 11.40 -9.44
CA GLN A 159 12.13 12.34 -8.90
C GLN A 159 11.55 13.20 -7.78
N GLN A 160 10.33 13.70 -7.92
CA GLN A 160 9.66 14.46 -6.87
C GLN A 160 9.51 13.64 -5.59
N LEU A 161 9.10 12.38 -5.73
CA LEU A 161 8.95 11.49 -4.60
C LEU A 161 10.30 11.17 -3.92
N LEU A 162 11.36 11.00 -4.71
CA LEU A 162 12.71 10.80 -4.19
C LEU A 162 13.20 12.03 -3.41
N ASP A 163 12.92 13.23 -3.91
CA ASP A 163 13.29 14.48 -3.26
C ASP A 163 12.56 14.65 -1.90
N GLU A 164 11.27 14.31 -1.86
CA GLU A 164 10.50 14.28 -0.61
C GLU A 164 11.02 13.24 0.37
N TYR A 165 11.33 12.03 -0.09
CA TYR A 165 11.94 11.00 0.72
C TYR A 165 13.29 11.46 1.29
N ASN A 166 14.17 12.05 0.48
CA ASN A 166 15.46 12.60 0.92
C ASN A 166 15.26 13.70 1.97
N THR A 167 14.25 14.55 1.80
CA THR A 167 13.88 15.57 2.81
C THR A 167 13.52 14.92 4.15
N ILE A 168 12.76 13.84 4.14
CA ILE A 168 12.39 13.09 5.35
C ILE A 168 13.62 12.43 5.98
N ILE A 169 14.52 11.86 5.17
CA ILE A 169 15.78 11.25 5.65
C ILE A 169 16.69 12.27 6.29
N ASP A 170 16.76 13.50 5.77
CA ASP A 170 17.69 14.52 6.25
C ASP A 170 17.16 15.35 7.42
N LYS A 171 15.84 15.59 7.46
CA LYS A 171 15.20 16.45 8.46
C LYS A 171 14.38 15.68 9.50
N GLY A 172 14.12 14.39 9.27
CA GLY A 172 13.16 13.63 10.05
C GLY A 172 11.71 13.98 9.72
N THR A 173 10.83 13.52 10.57
CA THR A 173 9.41 13.89 10.57
C THR A 173 9.08 14.65 11.86
N TYR A 174 7.81 14.99 12.08
CA TYR A 174 7.42 15.64 13.34
C TYR A 174 7.71 14.79 14.59
N PHE A 175 7.65 13.47 14.48
CA PHE A 175 7.78 12.54 15.60
C PHE A 175 9.06 11.68 15.57
N ILE A 176 9.82 11.69 14.48
CA ILE A 176 10.95 10.78 14.28
C ILE A 176 12.17 11.54 13.79
N GLU A 177 13.25 11.42 14.55
CA GLU A 177 14.54 11.99 14.20
C GLU A 177 15.18 11.30 12.99
N PRO A 178 15.97 12.03 12.18
CA PRO A 178 16.62 11.54 10.97
C PRO A 178 17.41 10.24 11.18
N GLU A 179 18.21 10.19 12.22
CA GLU A 179 19.07 9.04 12.53
C GLU A 179 18.27 7.75 12.75
N ARG A 180 17.09 7.87 13.39
CA ARG A 180 16.21 6.71 13.60
C ARG A 180 15.69 6.17 12.29
N ILE A 181 15.36 7.03 11.33
CA ILE A 181 14.88 6.64 9.99
C ILE A 181 16.03 5.96 9.24
N LYS A 182 17.22 6.59 9.18
CA LYS A 182 18.42 6.06 8.49
C LYS A 182 18.85 4.69 9.04
N ASN A 183 18.68 4.48 10.34
CA ASN A 183 19.02 3.20 10.96
C ASN A 183 18.09 2.06 10.55
N ARG A 184 16.85 2.36 10.17
CA ARG A 184 15.82 1.39 9.82
C ARG A 184 15.67 1.17 8.33
N ILE A 185 15.57 2.24 7.53
CA ILE A 185 15.38 2.16 6.09
C ILE A 185 16.75 2.07 5.43
N LYS A 186 17.00 0.95 4.71
CA LYS A 186 18.28 0.71 4.05
C LYS A 186 18.26 1.04 2.58
N LYS A 187 17.10 0.88 1.92
CA LYS A 187 16.92 1.18 0.51
C LYS A 187 15.56 1.81 0.26
N PHE A 188 15.51 2.68 -0.75
CA PHE A 188 14.29 3.24 -1.32
C PHE A 188 14.41 3.10 -2.85
N GLU A 189 13.67 2.16 -3.42
CA GLU A 189 13.86 1.73 -4.79
C GLU A 189 12.58 1.86 -5.62
N PHE A 190 12.72 2.38 -6.83
CA PHE A 190 11.65 2.39 -7.83
C PHE A 190 11.77 1.17 -8.74
N LYS A 191 10.71 0.40 -8.86
CA LYS A 191 10.62 -0.77 -9.73
C LYS A 191 9.58 -0.60 -10.81
N SER A 192 9.86 -1.13 -12.00
CA SER A 192 8.90 -1.09 -13.08
C SER A 192 7.75 -2.07 -12.83
N LYS A 193 6.55 -1.74 -13.28
CA LYS A 193 5.42 -2.69 -13.30
C LYS A 193 5.78 -3.98 -14.03
N LYS A 194 6.61 -3.87 -15.09
CA LYS A 194 7.09 -5.02 -15.86
C LYS A 194 7.97 -6.00 -15.06
N ASP A 195 8.53 -5.55 -13.93
CA ASP A 195 9.32 -6.41 -13.04
C ASP A 195 8.44 -7.46 -12.31
N ASN A 196 7.12 -7.33 -12.44
CA ASN A 196 6.11 -8.29 -11.96
C ASN A 196 6.26 -8.65 -10.48
N ILE A 197 6.58 -7.65 -9.65
CA ILE A 197 6.88 -7.84 -8.22
C ILE A 197 5.58 -8.11 -7.44
N ILE A 198 5.49 -9.26 -6.83
CA ILE A 198 4.27 -9.73 -6.15
C ILE A 198 3.92 -8.84 -4.94
N GLY A 199 4.91 -8.38 -4.19
CA GLY A 199 4.67 -7.46 -3.07
C GLY A 199 3.98 -6.16 -3.50
N SER A 200 4.38 -5.58 -4.65
CA SER A 200 3.73 -4.39 -5.22
C SER A 200 2.30 -4.69 -5.68
N GLN A 201 2.05 -5.87 -6.27
CA GLN A 201 0.70 -6.29 -6.64
C GLN A 201 -0.21 -6.47 -5.42
N ILE A 202 0.31 -6.96 -4.30
CA ILE A 202 -0.45 -7.07 -3.06
C ILE A 202 -0.74 -5.68 -2.47
N ALA A 203 0.19 -4.72 -2.58
CA ALA A 203 -0.05 -3.34 -2.17
C ALA A 203 -1.21 -2.71 -2.97
N ASP A 204 -1.23 -2.86 -4.31
CA ASP A 204 -2.34 -2.43 -5.19
C ASP A 204 -3.67 -3.12 -4.81
N LEU A 205 -3.65 -4.42 -4.57
CA LEU A 205 -4.84 -5.17 -4.15
C LEU A 205 -5.38 -4.72 -2.78
N CYS A 206 -4.55 -4.15 -1.91
CA CYS A 206 -4.94 -3.62 -0.59
C CYS A 206 -5.37 -2.15 -0.64
N ALA A 207 -4.80 -1.34 -1.53
CA ALA A 207 -5.01 0.10 -1.58
C ALA A 207 -6.47 0.48 -1.83
N TYR A 208 -7.08 -0.08 -2.89
CA TYR A 208 -8.46 0.27 -3.24
C TYR A 208 -9.50 -0.16 -2.19
N PRO A 209 -9.48 -1.38 -1.63
CA PRO A 209 -10.39 -1.76 -0.54
C PRO A 209 -10.28 -0.87 0.69
N LEU A 210 -9.05 -0.46 1.04
CA LEU A 210 -8.80 0.44 2.17
C LEU A 210 -9.39 1.83 1.91
N ALA A 211 -9.17 2.39 0.71
CA ALA A 211 -9.74 3.67 0.31
C ALA A 211 -11.26 3.64 0.26
N ARG A 212 -11.84 2.56 -0.28
CA ARG A 212 -13.29 2.39 -0.33
C ARG A 212 -13.91 2.35 1.07
N HIS A 213 -13.26 1.67 2.02
CA HIS A 213 -13.72 1.65 3.42
C HIS A 213 -13.70 3.05 4.05
N ILE A 214 -12.70 3.88 3.74
CA ILE A 214 -12.64 5.27 4.22
C ILE A 214 -13.78 6.11 3.63
N LEU A 215 -14.05 5.97 2.33
CA LEU A 215 -15.10 6.73 1.64
C LEU A 215 -16.51 6.29 2.06
N PHE A 216 -16.70 4.99 2.25
CA PHE A 216 -18.01 4.37 2.49
C PHE A 216 -17.96 3.42 3.71
N PRO A 217 -17.71 3.93 4.94
CA PRO A 217 -17.44 3.09 6.11
C PRO A 217 -18.62 2.21 6.54
N LYS A 218 -19.84 2.55 6.10
CA LYS A 218 -21.06 1.79 6.40
C LYS A 218 -21.37 0.71 5.35
N GLU A 219 -20.70 0.76 4.20
CA GLU A 219 -20.92 -0.22 3.15
C GLU A 219 -20.04 -1.46 3.38
N PRO A 220 -20.62 -2.67 3.46
CA PRO A 220 -19.84 -3.88 3.57
C PRO A 220 -19.01 -4.10 2.30
N TYR A 221 -17.74 -4.38 2.46
CA TYR A 221 -16.86 -4.70 1.34
C TYR A 221 -16.02 -5.94 1.67
N ILE A 222 -16.31 -7.04 0.99
CA ILE A 222 -15.74 -8.36 1.29
C ILE A 222 -14.22 -8.32 1.31
N THR A 223 -13.60 -7.69 0.32
CA THR A 223 -12.13 -7.60 0.23
C THR A 223 -11.53 -6.84 1.42
N PHE A 224 -12.19 -5.79 1.91
CA PHE A 224 -11.73 -5.09 3.12
C PHE A 224 -11.77 -6.00 4.35
N ASN A 225 -12.82 -6.82 4.50
CA ASN A 225 -12.92 -7.75 5.62
C ASN A 225 -11.76 -8.76 5.65
N ILE A 226 -11.25 -9.15 4.48
CA ILE A 226 -10.09 -10.05 4.36
C ILE A 226 -8.82 -9.39 4.86
N ILE A 227 -8.60 -8.12 4.52
CA ILE A 227 -7.36 -7.40 4.84
C ILE A 227 -7.40 -6.64 6.17
N LYS A 228 -8.58 -6.42 6.75
CA LYS A 228 -8.76 -5.62 7.98
C LYS A 228 -7.87 -6.08 9.14
N SER A 229 -7.75 -7.39 9.35
CA SER A 229 -6.92 -7.97 10.41
C SER A 229 -5.42 -7.80 10.18
N LYS A 230 -5.00 -7.39 8.98
CA LYS A 230 -3.60 -7.13 8.60
C LYS A 230 -3.20 -5.68 8.83
N ILE A 231 -4.15 -4.79 9.10
CA ILE A 231 -3.85 -3.37 9.32
C ILE A 231 -3.14 -3.22 10.67
N TYR A 232 -2.00 -2.52 10.67
CA TYR A 232 -1.25 -2.22 11.88
C TYR A 232 -2.15 -1.55 12.92
N CYS A 233 -2.11 -2.02 14.14
CA CYS A 233 -2.91 -1.50 15.24
C CYS A 233 -2.10 -1.40 16.54
N ASN A 234 -2.60 -0.61 17.49
CA ASN A 234 -2.05 -0.59 18.84
C ASN A 234 -2.43 -1.84 19.63
N ASN A 235 -2.02 -1.90 20.89
CA ASN A 235 -2.30 -3.05 21.77
C ASN A 235 -3.80 -3.20 22.13
N LYS A 236 -4.63 -2.18 21.82
CA LYS A 236 -6.09 -2.20 22.02
C LYS A 236 -6.85 -2.51 20.72
N GLY A 237 -6.13 -2.84 19.63
CA GLY A 237 -6.73 -3.10 18.32
C GLY A 237 -7.18 -1.85 17.55
N LEU A 238 -6.80 -0.65 18.00
CA LEU A 238 -7.12 0.59 17.30
C LEU A 238 -6.23 0.75 16.07
N ILE A 239 -6.83 0.87 14.91
CA ILE A 239 -6.14 1.08 13.62
C ILE A 239 -5.98 2.58 13.28
N ASP A 240 -6.94 3.41 13.70
CA ASP A 240 -6.91 4.86 13.41
C ASP A 240 -5.72 5.54 14.07
N GLY A 241 -4.94 6.28 13.28
CA GLY A 241 -3.71 6.92 13.71
C GLY A 241 -2.50 5.97 13.81
N PHE A 242 -2.70 4.66 13.78
CA PHE A 242 -1.65 3.63 13.77
C PHE A 242 -1.44 3.07 12.36
N GLY A 243 -2.21 2.08 11.95
CA GLY A 243 -2.11 1.50 10.63
C GLY A 243 -2.87 2.26 9.54
N LEU A 244 -3.77 3.15 9.94
CA LEU A 244 -4.48 4.04 9.03
C LEU A 244 -4.47 5.47 9.57
N LYS A 245 -3.86 6.39 8.82
CA LYS A 245 -3.82 7.81 9.16
C LYS A 245 -4.50 8.65 8.08
N MET A 246 -5.58 9.31 8.45
CA MET A 246 -6.25 10.28 7.57
C MET A 246 -5.86 11.72 7.94
N PHE A 247 -5.76 12.58 6.92
CA PHE A 247 -5.45 14.00 7.01
C PHE A 247 -6.43 14.82 6.15
N PRO A 248 -6.82 16.03 6.58
CA PRO A 248 -6.78 16.56 7.92
C PRO A 248 -7.72 15.84 8.83
#